data_4c41f9f4dc0a63eda2370d93b146be00
#
_entry.id   4c41f9f4dc0a63eda2370d93b146be00
#
_cell.length_a   1.000
_cell.length_b   1.000
_cell.length_c   1.000
_cell.angle_alpha   90.00
_cell.angle_beta   90.00
_cell.angle_gamma   90.00
#
_symmetry.space_group_name_H-M   'P 1'
#
loop_
_entity.id
_entity.type
_entity.pdbx_description
1 polymer ?
#
loop_
_entity_poly.entity_id
_entity_poly.type
_entity_poly.pdbx_seq_one_letter_code
_entity_poly.pdbx_strand_id
1 'polypeptide(L)'
;MKKLATILAFVFAFTFTTQAQKQKKRSHKRPQLTIEQHTNLAIKKMTLDLDLSENQKNKIKPLIAAKMTERKAFMEKRKEARKERKKPTADEVYTLKSKMLDNQIAMRNSMKEILNKEQFEKFEKMQKARKIRTKKMKMKKMQEKRGQKMRRK
;
A
#
# COMPACT_ATOMS: atom_id res chain seq x y z
N MET A 1 31.56 61.17 19.83
CA MET A 1 30.44 60.30 20.23
C MET A 1 29.37 60.13 19.14
N LYS A 2 29.58 60.64 17.93
CA LYS A 2 28.60 60.51 16.83
C LYS A 2 28.84 59.34 15.85
N LYS A 3 29.92 58.60 16.02
CA LYS A 3 30.34 57.48 15.12
C LYS A 3 29.92 56.07 15.64
N LEU A 4 29.45 55.97 16.89
CA LEU A 4 29.00 54.71 17.47
C LEU A 4 27.48 54.43 17.26
N ALA A 5 26.72 55.45 16.92
CA ALA A 5 25.27 55.29 16.69
C ALA A 5 24.94 54.72 15.29
N THR A 6 25.86 54.85 14.32
CA THR A 6 25.63 54.37 12.97
C THR A 6 25.91 52.87 12.79
N ILE A 7 26.69 52.24 13.68
CA ILE A 7 27.02 50.82 13.63
C ILE A 7 25.88 49.97 14.25
N LEU A 8 25.14 50.56 15.21
CA LEU A 8 24.01 49.85 15.87
C LEU A 8 22.75 49.72 14.98
N ALA A 9 22.60 50.62 13.99
CA ALA A 9 21.44 50.58 13.08
C ALA A 9 21.60 49.51 11.96
N PHE A 10 22.81 49.07 11.65
CA PHE A 10 23.04 48.05 10.61
C PHE A 10 22.91 46.61 11.08
N VAL A 11 22.95 46.36 12.39
CA VAL A 11 22.84 44.99 12.96
C VAL A 11 21.38 44.54 13.09
N PHE A 12 20.40 45.49 13.07
CA PHE A 12 19.00 45.18 13.24
C PHE A 12 18.23 44.87 11.93
N ALA A 13 18.88 45.01 10.76
CA ALA A 13 18.22 44.78 9.47
C ALA A 13 18.36 43.33 8.95
N PHE A 14 19.02 42.42 9.68
CA PHE A 14 19.23 41.01 9.25
C PHE A 14 18.39 40.02 10.02
N THR A 15 17.30 40.47 10.66
CA THR A 15 16.40 39.55 11.32
C THR A 15 15.15 39.30 10.46
N PHE A 16 15.02 38.02 10.13
CA PHE A 16 13.76 37.33 9.84
C PHE A 16 13.13 37.49 8.46
N THR A 17 13.73 36.87 7.45
CA THR A 17 12.93 36.18 6.47
C THR A 17 13.20 34.68 6.51
N THR A 18 13.02 34.05 7.64
CA THR A 18 12.67 32.61 7.65
C THR A 18 11.22 32.50 7.22
N GLN A 19 10.96 32.73 5.94
CA GLN A 19 9.77 32.21 5.32
C GLN A 19 9.86 30.69 5.45
N ALA A 20 9.13 30.13 6.42
CA ALA A 20 8.83 28.73 6.47
C ALA A 20 8.10 28.40 5.16
N GLN A 21 8.84 28.08 4.11
CA GLN A 21 8.31 27.46 2.92
C GLN A 21 7.67 26.15 3.40
N LYS A 22 6.36 26.21 3.63
CA LYS A 22 5.54 24.99 3.65
C LYS A 22 5.80 24.33 2.31
N GLN A 23 6.80 23.46 2.23
CA GLN A 23 6.98 22.56 1.11
C GLN A 23 5.66 21.80 1.00
N LYS A 24 4.78 22.27 0.10
CA LYS A 24 3.70 21.45 -0.40
C LYS A 24 4.41 20.19 -0.90
N LYS A 25 4.35 19.10 -0.12
CA LYS A 25 4.79 17.78 -0.57
C LYS A 25 4.04 17.53 -1.86
N ARG A 26 4.68 17.84 -3.00
CA ARG A 26 4.19 17.44 -4.31
C ARG A 26 4.10 15.94 -4.23
N SER A 27 2.90 15.43 -4.02
CA SER A 27 2.60 14.02 -4.10
C SER A 27 2.83 13.68 -5.58
N HIS A 28 4.04 13.24 -5.90
CA HIS A 28 4.30 12.64 -7.20
C HIS A 28 3.35 11.46 -7.29
N LYS A 29 2.26 11.63 -8.01
CA LYS A 29 1.36 10.53 -8.34
C LYS A 29 2.20 9.53 -9.09
N ARG A 30 2.57 8.43 -8.43
CA ARG A 30 3.27 7.33 -9.11
C ARG A 30 2.42 6.88 -10.28
N PRO A 31 3.00 6.64 -11.47
CA PRO A 31 2.27 6.13 -12.60
C PRO A 31 1.53 4.87 -12.18
N GLN A 32 0.24 4.81 -12.53
CA GLN A 32 -0.58 3.64 -12.22
C GLN A 32 -0.35 2.60 -13.30
N LEU A 33 0.16 1.45 -12.90
CA LEU A 33 0.33 0.31 -13.80
C LEU A 33 -1.04 -0.28 -14.18
N THR A 34 -1.14 -0.80 -15.40
CA THR A 34 -2.32 -1.54 -15.85
C THR A 34 -2.47 -2.86 -15.09
N ILE A 35 -3.64 -3.49 -15.15
CA ILE A 35 -3.87 -4.82 -14.57
C ILE A 35 -2.89 -5.83 -15.17
N GLU A 36 -2.68 -5.76 -16.48
CA GLU A 36 -1.76 -6.64 -17.18
C GLU A 36 -0.32 -6.46 -16.70
N GLN A 37 0.17 -5.21 -16.61
CA GLN A 37 1.50 -4.92 -16.07
C GLN A 37 1.68 -5.42 -14.64
N HIS A 38 0.66 -5.22 -13.78
CA HIS A 38 0.67 -5.76 -12.43
C HIS A 38 0.71 -7.29 -12.41
N THR A 39 -0.07 -7.94 -13.29
CA THR A 39 -0.10 -9.40 -13.42
C THR A 39 1.25 -9.93 -13.87
N ASN A 40 1.82 -9.36 -14.92
CA ASN A 40 3.12 -9.77 -15.44
C ASN A 40 4.25 -9.61 -14.40
N LEU A 41 4.27 -8.50 -13.66
CA LEU A 41 5.22 -8.30 -12.56
C LEU A 41 5.02 -9.31 -11.43
N ALA A 42 3.77 -9.63 -11.11
CA ALA A 42 3.46 -10.63 -10.08
C ALA A 42 3.94 -12.03 -10.48
N ILE A 43 3.72 -12.42 -11.74
CA ILE A 43 4.19 -13.70 -12.29
C ILE A 43 5.72 -13.75 -12.29
N LYS A 44 6.40 -12.72 -12.80
CA LYS A 44 7.88 -12.66 -12.77
C LYS A 44 8.42 -12.84 -11.36
N LYS A 45 7.80 -12.14 -10.38
CA LYS A 45 8.20 -12.29 -8.99
C LYS A 45 7.95 -13.69 -8.44
N MET A 46 6.80 -14.28 -8.74
CA MET A 46 6.50 -15.65 -8.31
C MET A 46 7.44 -16.67 -8.96
N THR A 47 7.84 -16.45 -10.20
CA THR A 47 8.84 -17.28 -10.88
C THR A 47 10.19 -17.24 -10.17
N LEU A 48 10.65 -16.04 -9.77
CA LEU A 48 11.89 -15.89 -9.00
C LEU A 48 11.82 -16.54 -7.60
N ASP A 49 10.66 -16.44 -6.95
CA ASP A 49 10.48 -16.92 -5.57
C ASP A 49 10.23 -18.44 -5.51
N LEU A 50 9.61 -19.04 -6.55
CA LEU A 50 9.11 -20.42 -6.58
C LEU A 50 9.68 -21.28 -7.71
N ASP A 51 10.48 -20.72 -8.61
CA ASP A 51 11.02 -21.39 -9.78
C ASP A 51 9.94 -22.05 -10.66
N LEU A 52 8.98 -21.21 -11.11
CA LEU A 52 7.81 -21.69 -11.86
C LEU A 52 8.18 -22.10 -13.30
N SER A 53 7.70 -23.27 -13.72
CA SER A 53 7.72 -23.67 -15.12
C SER A 53 6.78 -22.83 -15.99
N GLU A 54 6.97 -22.86 -17.33
CA GLU A 54 6.08 -22.12 -18.26
C GLU A 54 4.62 -22.56 -18.13
N ASN A 55 4.37 -23.88 -17.99
CA ASN A 55 3.02 -24.40 -17.80
C ASN A 55 2.37 -23.86 -16.51
N GLN A 56 3.14 -23.82 -15.41
CA GLN A 56 2.65 -23.25 -14.15
C GLN A 56 2.36 -21.75 -14.28
N LYS A 57 3.24 -20.97 -14.95
CA LYS A 57 3.01 -19.55 -15.22
C LYS A 57 1.72 -19.32 -16.00
N ASN A 58 1.48 -20.10 -17.04
CA ASN A 58 0.27 -20.00 -17.87
C ASN A 58 -1.00 -20.29 -17.06
N LYS A 59 -0.98 -21.28 -16.15
CA LYS A 59 -2.11 -21.59 -15.27
C LYS A 59 -2.33 -20.53 -14.17
N ILE A 60 -1.27 -19.93 -13.63
CA ILE A 60 -1.34 -18.95 -12.54
C ILE A 60 -1.71 -17.57 -13.06
N LYS A 61 -1.32 -17.18 -14.26
CA LYS A 61 -1.56 -15.86 -14.86
C LYS A 61 -3.03 -15.43 -14.80
N PRO A 62 -4.01 -16.22 -15.25
CA PRO A 62 -5.43 -15.85 -15.19
C PRO A 62 -5.93 -15.69 -13.74
N LEU A 63 -5.46 -16.49 -12.80
CA LEU A 63 -5.84 -16.40 -11.39
C LEU A 63 -5.38 -15.06 -10.77
N ILE A 64 -4.16 -14.64 -11.10
CA ILE A 64 -3.63 -13.34 -10.63
C ILE A 64 -4.37 -12.19 -11.31
N ALA A 65 -4.66 -12.27 -12.61
CA ALA A 65 -5.41 -11.24 -13.34
C ALA A 65 -6.81 -11.04 -12.73
N ALA A 66 -7.56 -12.12 -12.51
CA ALA A 66 -8.88 -12.10 -11.87
C ALA A 66 -8.82 -11.42 -10.49
N LYS A 67 -7.83 -11.80 -9.65
CA LYS A 67 -7.62 -11.20 -8.34
C LYS A 67 -7.30 -9.69 -8.42
N MET A 68 -6.53 -9.26 -9.42
CA MET A 68 -6.23 -7.83 -9.61
C MET A 68 -7.46 -7.04 -10.04
N THR A 69 -8.29 -7.61 -10.92
CA THR A 69 -9.55 -7.01 -11.37
C THR A 69 -10.53 -6.84 -10.20
N GLU A 70 -10.75 -7.89 -9.41
CA GLU A 70 -11.60 -7.79 -8.22
C GLU A 70 -11.09 -6.75 -7.22
N ARG A 71 -9.78 -6.73 -7.00
CA ARG A 71 -9.17 -5.74 -6.12
C ARG A 71 -9.39 -4.31 -6.61
N LYS A 72 -9.27 -4.07 -7.92
CA LYS A 72 -9.51 -2.76 -8.52
C LYS A 72 -10.97 -2.36 -8.32
N ALA A 73 -11.92 -3.22 -8.68
CA ALA A 73 -13.36 -2.98 -8.51
C ALA A 73 -13.71 -2.67 -7.04
N PHE A 74 -13.14 -3.41 -6.09
CA PHE A 74 -13.31 -3.15 -4.67
C PHE A 74 -12.77 -1.79 -4.24
N MET A 75 -11.59 -1.41 -4.73
CA MET A 75 -10.99 -0.12 -4.40
C MET A 75 -11.79 1.06 -4.96
N GLU A 76 -12.39 0.92 -6.15
CA GLU A 76 -13.27 1.95 -6.72
C GLU A 76 -14.55 2.09 -5.91
N LYS A 77 -15.26 1.00 -5.59
CA LYS A 77 -16.45 1.02 -4.70
C LYS A 77 -16.14 1.70 -3.36
N ARG A 78 -15.00 1.37 -2.76
CA ARG A 78 -14.58 1.97 -1.49
C ARG A 78 -14.26 3.45 -1.61
N LYS A 79 -13.75 3.89 -2.76
CA LYS A 79 -13.45 5.30 -3.04
C LYS A 79 -14.75 6.11 -3.17
N GLU A 80 -15.76 5.57 -3.85
CA GLU A 80 -17.09 6.17 -3.98
C GLU A 80 -17.80 6.29 -2.65
N ALA A 81 -17.89 5.21 -1.88
CA ALA A 81 -18.49 5.23 -0.53
C ALA A 81 -17.81 6.26 0.41
N ARG A 82 -16.51 6.50 0.22
CA ARG A 82 -15.80 7.55 0.96
C ARG A 82 -16.16 8.97 0.53
N LYS A 83 -16.43 9.19 -0.76
CA LYS A 83 -16.90 10.49 -1.26
C LYS A 83 -18.27 10.81 -0.67
N GLU A 84 -19.14 9.83 -0.62
CA GLU A 84 -20.50 9.93 -0.05
C GLU A 84 -20.49 9.96 1.49
N ARG A 85 -19.33 9.86 2.14
CA ARG A 85 -19.19 9.75 3.61
C ARG A 85 -20.00 8.61 4.24
N LYS A 86 -20.42 7.64 3.44
CA LYS A 86 -21.20 6.49 3.87
C LYS A 86 -20.32 5.52 4.67
N LYS A 87 -20.76 5.18 5.87
CA LYS A 87 -20.12 4.14 6.68
C LYS A 87 -20.74 2.79 6.31
N PRO A 88 -19.91 1.73 6.14
CA PRO A 88 -20.45 0.40 5.86
C PRO A 88 -21.26 -0.12 7.06
N THR A 89 -22.35 -0.82 6.79
CA THR A 89 -23.14 -1.55 7.79
C THR A 89 -22.40 -2.79 8.30
N ALA A 90 -22.85 -3.40 9.39
CA ALA A 90 -22.28 -4.64 9.90
C ALA A 90 -22.36 -5.78 8.89
N ASP A 91 -23.51 -5.91 8.19
CA ASP A 91 -23.75 -6.93 7.18
C ASP A 91 -22.87 -6.73 5.94
N GLU A 92 -22.69 -5.49 5.47
CA GLU A 92 -21.77 -5.18 4.38
C GLU A 92 -20.32 -5.54 4.77
N VAL A 93 -19.93 -5.29 6.01
CA VAL A 93 -18.58 -5.66 6.52
C VAL A 93 -18.43 -7.17 6.60
N TYR A 94 -19.46 -7.89 7.06
CA TYR A 94 -19.47 -9.35 7.12
C TYR A 94 -19.34 -9.96 5.72
N THR A 95 -20.25 -9.59 4.81
CA THR A 95 -20.27 -10.07 3.42
C THR A 95 -18.92 -9.84 2.73
N LEU A 96 -18.35 -8.66 2.91
CA LEU A 96 -17.03 -8.33 2.36
C LEU A 96 -15.93 -9.23 2.93
N LYS A 97 -15.92 -9.44 4.25
CA LYS A 97 -14.90 -10.29 4.89
C LYS A 97 -15.06 -11.74 4.48
N SER A 98 -16.28 -12.26 4.40
CA SER A 98 -16.56 -13.61 3.90
C SER A 98 -16.02 -13.78 2.49
N LYS A 99 -16.42 -12.93 1.55
CA LYS A 99 -15.93 -12.97 0.17
C LYS A 99 -14.40 -12.91 0.07
N MET A 100 -13.75 -12.09 0.92
CA MET A 100 -12.28 -12.03 0.93
C MET A 100 -11.64 -13.33 1.42
N LEU A 101 -12.27 -14.05 2.35
CA LEU A 101 -11.79 -15.35 2.83
C LEU A 101 -12.04 -16.43 1.78
N ASP A 102 -13.21 -16.45 1.15
CA ASP A 102 -13.55 -17.40 0.09
C ASP A 102 -12.56 -17.28 -1.08
N ASN A 103 -12.28 -16.08 -1.52
CA ASN A 103 -11.26 -15.82 -2.55
C ASN A 103 -9.85 -16.25 -2.13
N GLN A 104 -9.50 -16.16 -0.85
CA GLN A 104 -8.21 -16.65 -0.35
C GLN A 104 -8.17 -18.18 -0.35
N ILE A 105 -9.27 -18.84 0.03
CA ILE A 105 -9.40 -20.30 0.01
C ILE A 105 -9.32 -20.81 -1.43
N ALA A 106 -10.09 -20.23 -2.35
CA ALA A 106 -10.08 -20.59 -3.76
C ALA A 106 -8.66 -20.45 -4.37
N MET A 107 -8.01 -19.31 -4.14
CA MET A 107 -6.63 -19.09 -4.61
C MET A 107 -5.65 -20.11 -4.02
N ARG A 108 -5.78 -20.43 -2.73
CA ARG A 108 -4.91 -21.43 -2.08
C ARG A 108 -5.09 -22.81 -2.70
N ASN A 109 -6.33 -23.22 -2.95
CA ASN A 109 -6.65 -24.50 -3.54
C ASN A 109 -6.11 -24.60 -4.98
N SER A 110 -6.36 -23.58 -5.82
CA SER A 110 -5.80 -23.53 -7.17
C SER A 110 -4.25 -23.59 -7.17
N MET A 111 -3.60 -22.89 -6.22
CA MET A 111 -2.14 -22.98 -6.11
C MET A 111 -1.67 -24.36 -5.65
N LYS A 112 -2.42 -25.05 -4.80
CA LYS A 112 -2.10 -26.40 -4.36
C LYS A 112 -2.15 -27.42 -5.53
N GLU A 113 -3.06 -27.21 -6.48
CA GLU A 113 -3.20 -28.07 -7.67
C GLU A 113 -2.12 -27.80 -8.74
N ILE A 114 -1.64 -26.54 -8.83
CA ILE A 114 -0.68 -26.13 -9.88
C ILE A 114 0.78 -26.35 -9.44
N LEU A 115 1.06 -26.12 -8.15
CA LEU A 115 2.42 -26.16 -7.59
C LEU A 115 2.76 -27.57 -7.09
N ASN A 116 4.05 -27.96 -7.21
CA ASN A 116 4.51 -29.14 -6.50
C ASN A 116 4.59 -28.89 -4.98
N LYS A 117 4.84 -29.94 -4.20
CA LYS A 117 4.84 -29.88 -2.73
C LYS A 117 5.82 -28.82 -2.19
N GLU A 118 7.05 -28.79 -2.68
CA GLU A 118 8.06 -27.83 -2.21
C GLU A 118 7.72 -26.39 -2.59
N GLN A 119 7.25 -26.15 -3.81
CA GLN A 119 6.80 -24.85 -4.28
C GLN A 119 5.61 -24.38 -3.46
N PHE A 120 4.66 -25.26 -3.15
CA PHE A 120 3.49 -24.91 -2.36
C PHE A 120 3.85 -24.55 -0.92
N GLU A 121 4.77 -25.26 -0.29
CA GLU A 121 5.28 -24.91 1.04
C GLU A 121 5.97 -23.53 1.05
N LYS A 122 6.82 -23.24 0.05
CA LYS A 122 7.43 -21.92 -0.13
C LYS A 122 6.35 -20.85 -0.33
N PHE A 123 5.35 -21.12 -1.15
CA PHE A 123 4.22 -20.21 -1.37
C PHE A 123 3.48 -19.90 -0.04
N GLU A 124 3.16 -20.90 0.77
CA GLU A 124 2.52 -20.67 2.07
C GLU A 124 3.37 -19.84 3.03
N LYS A 125 4.68 -20.12 3.11
CA LYS A 125 5.62 -19.32 3.91
C LYS A 125 5.63 -17.86 3.46
N MET A 126 5.65 -17.62 2.16
CA MET A 126 5.58 -16.26 1.58
C MET A 126 4.26 -15.56 1.93
N GLN A 127 3.13 -16.24 1.84
CA GLN A 127 1.82 -15.68 2.21
C GLN A 127 1.76 -15.30 3.70
N LYS A 128 2.28 -16.16 4.59
CA LYS A 128 2.37 -15.87 6.03
C LYS A 128 3.27 -14.65 6.29
N ALA A 129 4.46 -14.61 5.70
CA ALA A 129 5.40 -13.50 5.85
C ALA A 129 4.79 -12.17 5.35
N ARG A 130 4.06 -12.21 4.21
CA ARG A 130 3.35 -11.05 3.66
C ARG A 130 2.25 -10.53 4.60
N LYS A 131 1.47 -11.43 5.23
CA LYS A 131 0.45 -11.06 6.22
C LYS A 131 1.07 -10.37 7.44
N ILE A 132 2.16 -10.94 7.98
CA ILE A 132 2.90 -10.37 9.12
C ILE A 132 3.46 -8.98 8.78
N ARG A 133 4.12 -8.85 7.63
CA ARG A 133 4.67 -7.56 7.16
C ARG A 133 3.58 -6.49 7.03
N THR A 134 2.44 -6.85 6.45
CA THR A 134 1.30 -5.93 6.28
C THR A 134 0.74 -5.50 7.64
N LYS A 135 0.60 -6.44 8.60
CA LYS A 135 0.16 -6.14 9.97
C LYS A 135 1.14 -5.18 10.67
N LYS A 136 2.46 -5.46 10.58
CA LYS A 136 3.52 -4.62 11.17
C LYS A 136 3.50 -3.19 10.59
N MET A 137 3.38 -3.06 9.27
CA MET A 137 3.29 -1.74 8.62
C MET A 137 2.04 -0.96 9.03
N LYS A 138 0.89 -1.65 9.16
CA LYS A 138 -0.36 -1.03 9.62
C LYS A 138 -0.25 -0.52 11.06
N MET A 139 0.35 -1.30 11.94
CA MET A 139 0.58 -0.91 13.34
C MET A 139 1.52 0.29 13.44
N LYS A 140 2.66 0.28 12.72
CA LYS A 140 3.59 1.41 12.67
C LYS A 140 2.88 2.70 12.22
N LYS A 141 2.09 2.62 11.16
CA LYS A 141 1.33 3.78 10.65
C LYS A 141 0.27 4.29 11.66
N MET A 142 -0.32 3.40 12.45
CA MET A 142 -1.25 3.81 13.52
C MET A 142 -0.52 4.51 14.67
N GLN A 143 0.64 4.02 15.07
CA GLN A 143 1.48 4.66 16.11
C GLN A 143 1.94 6.05 15.69
N GLU A 144 2.42 6.20 14.44
CA GLU A 144 2.82 7.49 13.88
C GLU A 144 1.66 8.52 13.91
N LYS A 145 0.45 8.08 13.52
CA LYS A 145 -0.74 8.94 13.58
C LYS A 145 -1.13 9.35 15.00
N ARG A 146 -1.01 8.43 15.98
CA ARG A 146 -1.27 8.73 17.40
C ARG A 146 -0.25 9.75 17.93
N GLY A 147 1.04 9.55 17.64
CA GLY A 147 2.09 10.48 18.03
C GLY A 147 1.91 11.89 17.44
N GLN A 148 1.51 11.98 16.15
CA GLN A 148 1.21 13.26 15.51
C GLN A 148 0.00 13.97 16.12
N LYS A 149 -1.03 13.22 16.58
CA LYS A 149 -2.21 13.79 17.23
C LYS A 149 -1.87 14.36 18.62
N MET A 150 -0.98 13.70 19.37
CA MET A 150 -0.53 14.20 20.69
C MET A 150 0.34 15.45 20.59
N ARG A 151 1.14 15.60 19.52
CA ARG A 151 1.99 16.80 19.31
C ARG A 151 1.23 18.02 18.83
N ARG A 152 -0.06 17.88 18.50
CA ARG A 152 -0.93 18.97 18.02
C ARG A 152 -1.88 19.52 19.09
N LYS A 153 -1.86 18.92 20.27
CA LYS A 153 -2.51 19.41 21.50
C LYS A 153 -1.50 20.14 22.36
#